data_47019301c3cc347db1c792b83f29a3bf
#
_entry.id   47019301c3cc347db1c792b83f29a3bf
#
_cell.length_a   1.000
_cell.length_b   1.000
_cell.length_c   1.000
_cell.angle_alpha   90.00
_cell.angle_beta   90.00
_cell.angle_gamma   90.00
#
_symmetry.space_group_name_H-M   'P 1'
#
loop_
_entity.id
_entity.type
_entity.pdbx_description
1 polymer ?
#
loop_
_entity_poly.entity_id
_entity_poly.type
_entity_poly.pdbx_seq_one_letter_code
_entity_poly.pdbx_strand_id
1 'polypeptide(L)'
;MDQPADTNAAIWQSEEIVRAWTAESDQRERNGVAERRLMALLLPFGEQEAFTFLDLGAGTGAASRVILGLYPRSTAILADFSSEMMSAGDQAMRPFAGRYRYVNFDMSAGKWPAAIPAALDAVVTSLCVHHLPDERKQALFTEIFGHLVPGGWYLNYDPVRTEDPVVEAAWQRADDRDDPETAAKRLTRTPQEQARWNNHVRYIIPLAQQLDYLRSAGFCGIDVYWKQMENVIYGGCRPA
;
A
#
# COMPACT_ATOMS: atom_id res chain seq x y z
N MET A 1 -7.52 27.30 2.71
CA MET A 1 -7.28 26.66 4.03
C MET A 1 -8.15 25.44 4.06
N ASP A 2 -7.53 24.27 3.87
CA ASP A 2 -8.24 22.99 3.95
C ASP A 2 -8.76 22.83 5.38
N GLN A 3 -10.02 22.50 5.54
CA GLN A 3 -10.59 22.25 6.87
C GLN A 3 -9.92 20.99 7.44
N PRO A 4 -9.58 20.92 8.73
CA PRO A 4 -8.90 19.77 9.34
C PRO A 4 -9.60 18.42 9.14
N ALA A 5 -10.91 18.45 8.89
CA ALA A 5 -11.73 17.24 8.66
C ALA A 5 -11.55 16.60 7.28
N ASP A 6 -10.88 17.27 6.34
CA ASP A 6 -10.73 16.78 4.95
C ASP A 6 -9.31 16.26 4.64
N THR A 7 -8.44 16.19 5.64
CA THR A 7 -7.11 15.58 5.44
C THR A 7 -7.22 14.05 5.42
N ASN A 8 -6.38 13.42 4.62
CA ASN A 8 -6.30 11.95 4.56
C ASN A 8 -6.08 11.32 5.96
N ALA A 9 -5.26 11.96 6.80
CA ALA A 9 -5.04 11.55 8.18
C ALA A 9 -6.34 11.59 9.02
N ALA A 10 -7.15 12.65 8.90
CA ALA A 10 -8.41 12.77 9.63
C ALA A 10 -9.45 11.72 9.17
N ILE A 11 -9.47 11.39 7.87
CA ILE A 11 -10.34 10.35 7.30
C ILE A 11 -10.05 9.00 7.95
N TRP A 12 -8.80 8.56 7.98
CA TRP A 12 -8.41 7.24 8.49
C TRP A 12 -8.32 7.14 10.02
N GLN A 13 -8.47 8.26 10.75
CA GLN A 13 -8.64 8.30 12.20
C GLN A 13 -10.12 8.40 12.61
N SER A 14 -11.05 8.45 11.67
CA SER A 14 -12.48 8.47 11.95
C SER A 14 -13.01 7.05 12.16
N GLU A 15 -13.46 6.73 13.36
CA GLU A 15 -14.08 5.44 13.69
C GLU A 15 -15.27 5.12 12.77
N GLU A 16 -16.09 6.11 12.44
CA GLU A 16 -17.23 5.97 11.54
C GLU A 16 -16.79 5.58 10.11
N ILE A 17 -15.77 6.26 9.59
CA ILE A 17 -15.24 6.01 8.24
C ILE A 17 -14.54 4.64 8.19
N VAL A 18 -13.72 4.33 9.18
CA VAL A 18 -13.07 3.02 9.28
C VAL A 18 -14.09 1.89 9.42
N ARG A 19 -15.15 2.09 10.23
CA ARG A 19 -16.22 1.11 10.37
C ARG A 19 -17.00 0.90 9.06
N ALA A 20 -17.35 1.98 8.36
CA ALA A 20 -18.00 1.89 7.04
C ALA A 20 -17.07 1.21 6.02
N TRP A 21 -15.79 1.56 6.02
CA TRP A 21 -14.78 0.97 5.15
C TRP A 21 -14.59 -0.52 5.44
N THR A 22 -14.53 -0.91 6.72
CA THR A 22 -14.38 -2.32 7.13
C THR A 22 -15.65 -3.13 6.93
N ALA A 23 -16.84 -2.53 6.98
CA ALA A 23 -18.09 -3.20 6.64
C ALA A 23 -18.17 -3.60 5.16
N GLU A 24 -17.54 -2.84 4.28
CA GLU A 24 -17.35 -3.18 2.86
C GLU A 24 -16.07 -3.99 2.62
N SER A 25 -15.31 -4.33 3.67
CA SER A 25 -13.98 -4.92 3.57
C SER A 25 -13.98 -6.26 2.86
N ASP A 26 -15.00 -7.09 3.05
CA ASP A 26 -15.12 -8.39 2.37
C ASP A 26 -15.12 -8.26 0.83
N GLN A 27 -15.71 -7.19 0.30
CA GLN A 27 -15.68 -6.92 -1.14
C GLN A 27 -14.33 -6.31 -1.55
N ARG A 28 -13.82 -5.36 -0.77
CA ARG A 28 -12.53 -4.69 -1.05
C ARG A 28 -11.33 -5.60 -0.79
N GLU A 29 -11.41 -6.50 0.18
CA GLU A 29 -10.39 -7.53 0.38
C GLU A 29 -10.39 -8.55 -0.75
N ARG A 30 -11.57 -8.92 -1.28
CA ARG A 30 -11.68 -9.72 -2.51
C ARG A 30 -11.09 -8.97 -3.70
N ASN A 31 -11.29 -7.65 -3.78
CA ASN A 31 -10.60 -6.79 -4.74
C ASN A 31 -9.12 -6.67 -4.31
N GLY A 32 -8.20 -7.11 -5.15
CA GLY A 32 -6.76 -7.08 -4.90
C GLY A 32 -6.18 -8.29 -4.16
N VAL A 33 -6.97 -9.35 -3.92
CA VAL A 33 -6.42 -10.63 -3.38
C VAL A 33 -5.42 -11.25 -4.35
N ALA A 34 -5.73 -11.25 -5.64
CA ALA A 34 -4.86 -11.82 -6.67
C ALA A 34 -3.54 -11.04 -6.77
N GLU A 35 -3.61 -9.72 -6.71
CA GLU A 35 -2.47 -8.82 -6.77
C GLU A 35 -1.59 -8.95 -5.51
N ARG A 36 -2.18 -8.98 -4.31
CA ARG A 36 -1.43 -9.24 -3.07
C ARG A 36 -0.82 -10.63 -3.05
N ARG A 37 -1.51 -11.63 -3.61
CA ARG A 37 -0.94 -12.96 -3.78
C ARG A 37 0.23 -12.95 -4.75
N LEU A 38 0.11 -12.26 -5.89
CA LEU A 38 1.22 -12.11 -6.82
C LEU A 38 2.39 -11.39 -6.15
N MET A 39 2.14 -10.30 -5.45
CA MET A 39 3.17 -9.58 -4.69
C MET A 39 3.87 -10.50 -3.68
N ALA A 40 3.12 -11.34 -2.95
CA ALA A 40 3.70 -12.30 -2.02
C ALA A 40 4.56 -13.37 -2.72
N LEU A 41 4.14 -13.86 -3.89
CA LEU A 41 4.88 -14.86 -4.68
C LEU A 41 6.17 -14.31 -5.33
N LEU A 42 6.27 -12.97 -5.48
CA LEU A 42 7.46 -12.29 -5.98
C LEU A 42 8.56 -12.15 -4.92
N LEU A 43 8.26 -12.37 -3.65
CA LEU A 43 9.28 -12.36 -2.60
C LEU A 43 10.27 -13.53 -2.83
N PRO A 44 11.60 -13.28 -2.72
CA PRO A 44 12.62 -14.23 -3.14
C PRO A 44 12.91 -15.32 -2.10
N PHE A 45 11.94 -15.67 -1.27
CA PHE A 45 12.12 -16.62 -0.17
C PHE A 45 11.54 -17.99 -0.51
N GLY A 46 12.19 -19.04 -0.02
CA GLY A 46 11.64 -20.38 -0.03
C GLY A 46 10.45 -20.49 0.93
N GLU A 47 9.48 -21.36 0.61
CA GLU A 47 8.25 -21.53 1.41
C GLU A 47 8.53 -21.80 2.90
N GLN A 48 9.60 -22.54 3.20
CA GLN A 48 10.02 -22.89 4.57
C GLN A 48 11.15 -21.98 5.11
N GLU A 49 11.47 -20.92 4.41
CA GLU A 49 12.47 -19.96 4.85
C GLU A 49 11.92 -19.02 5.92
N ALA A 50 12.74 -18.71 6.92
CA ALA A 50 12.39 -17.75 7.94
C ALA A 50 12.87 -16.36 7.54
N PHE A 51 11.97 -15.39 7.49
CA PHE A 51 12.30 -13.99 7.21
C PHE A 51 11.36 -13.04 7.95
N THR A 52 11.79 -11.81 8.12
CA THR A 52 10.99 -10.74 8.74
C THR A 52 10.65 -9.67 7.70
N PHE A 53 9.37 -9.37 7.56
CA PHE A 53 8.95 -8.31 6.68
C PHE A 53 8.16 -7.21 7.40
N LEU A 54 8.20 -6.02 6.82
CA LEU A 54 7.38 -4.89 7.21
C LEU A 54 6.25 -4.73 6.20
N ASP A 55 5.01 -4.69 6.67
CA ASP A 55 3.84 -4.24 5.92
C ASP A 55 3.58 -2.78 6.32
N LEU A 56 3.92 -1.84 5.44
CA LEU A 56 3.89 -0.41 5.72
C LEU A 56 2.61 0.21 5.17
N GLY A 57 1.80 0.80 6.04
CA GLY A 57 0.42 1.18 5.78
C GLY A 57 -0.47 -0.07 5.76
N ALA A 58 -0.26 -0.96 6.73
CA ALA A 58 -0.84 -2.30 6.75
C ALA A 58 -2.38 -2.32 6.89
N GLY A 59 -2.97 -1.26 7.46
CA GLY A 59 -4.39 -1.21 7.74
C GLY A 59 -4.86 -2.43 8.54
N THR A 60 -5.78 -3.19 7.98
CA THR A 60 -6.29 -4.44 8.57
C THR A 60 -5.37 -5.66 8.37
N GLY A 61 -4.20 -5.49 7.75
CA GLY A 61 -3.23 -6.56 7.51
C GLY A 61 -3.54 -7.46 6.30
N ALA A 62 -4.24 -6.95 5.28
CA ALA A 62 -4.64 -7.75 4.13
C ALA A 62 -3.46 -8.36 3.36
N ALA A 63 -2.37 -7.59 3.12
CA ALA A 63 -1.16 -8.11 2.49
C ALA A 63 -0.42 -9.08 3.42
N SER A 64 -0.29 -8.73 4.69
CA SER A 64 0.34 -9.57 5.71
C SER A 64 -0.31 -10.94 5.83
N ARG A 65 -1.65 -11.04 5.81
CA ARG A 65 -2.35 -12.34 5.86
C ARG A 65 -1.98 -13.25 4.70
N VAL A 66 -1.84 -12.70 3.51
CA VAL A 66 -1.45 -13.47 2.31
C VAL A 66 -0.02 -13.97 2.45
N ILE A 67 0.92 -13.11 2.85
CA ILE A 67 2.34 -13.46 3.01
C ILE A 67 2.52 -14.51 4.12
N LEU A 68 1.93 -14.27 5.31
CA LEU A 68 2.01 -15.20 6.43
C LEU A 68 1.35 -16.56 6.13
N GLY A 69 0.33 -16.58 5.26
CA GLY A 69 -0.31 -17.80 4.79
C GLY A 69 0.57 -18.62 3.85
N LEU A 70 1.34 -17.97 2.97
CA LEU A 70 2.25 -18.62 2.02
C LEU A 70 3.57 -19.04 2.67
N TYR A 71 4.05 -18.28 3.67
CA TYR A 71 5.35 -18.48 4.31
C TYR A 71 5.17 -18.74 5.81
N PRO A 72 5.01 -20.00 6.22
CA PRO A 72 4.65 -20.36 7.60
C PRO A 72 5.73 -19.99 8.64
N ARG A 73 6.97 -19.74 8.23
CA ARG A 73 8.08 -19.34 9.10
C ARG A 73 8.41 -17.85 9.05
N SER A 74 7.67 -17.05 8.27
CA SER A 74 7.82 -15.60 8.24
C SER A 74 7.22 -14.93 9.48
N THR A 75 7.72 -13.74 9.80
CA THR A 75 7.19 -12.84 10.83
C THR A 75 6.91 -11.47 10.23
N ALA A 76 5.81 -10.85 10.64
CA ALA A 76 5.32 -9.57 10.14
C ALA A 76 5.40 -8.46 11.18
N ILE A 77 5.85 -7.29 10.76
CA ILE A 77 5.65 -6.03 11.45
C ILE A 77 4.62 -5.25 10.64
N LEU A 78 3.44 -5.01 11.21
CA LEU A 78 2.37 -4.26 10.58
C LEU A 78 2.42 -2.82 11.09
N ALA A 79 2.82 -1.89 10.23
CA ALA A 79 2.93 -0.49 10.60
C ALA A 79 1.78 0.32 10.01
N ASP A 80 1.00 0.98 10.85
CA ASP A 80 -0.08 1.87 10.45
C ASP A 80 -0.22 3.02 11.45
N PHE A 81 -0.75 4.15 11.02
CA PHE A 81 -0.99 5.28 11.91
C PHE A 81 -2.40 5.27 12.53
N SER A 82 -3.34 4.52 11.93
CA SER A 82 -4.72 4.41 12.39
C SER A 82 -4.87 3.30 13.43
N SER A 83 -5.11 3.69 14.68
CA SER A 83 -5.44 2.76 15.77
C SER A 83 -6.72 1.98 15.48
N GLU A 84 -7.67 2.60 14.79
CA GLU A 84 -8.95 2.02 14.41
C GLU A 84 -8.75 0.90 13.37
N MET A 85 -7.89 1.12 12.36
CA MET A 85 -7.54 0.11 11.37
C MET A 85 -6.78 -1.07 12.00
N MET A 86 -5.81 -0.77 12.87
CA MET A 86 -5.07 -1.81 13.60
C MET A 86 -6.01 -2.65 14.48
N SER A 87 -6.94 -2.00 15.21
CA SER A 87 -7.92 -2.68 16.05
C SER A 87 -8.87 -3.57 15.24
N ALA A 88 -9.37 -3.07 14.10
CA ALA A 88 -10.21 -3.85 13.19
C ALA A 88 -9.44 -5.05 12.60
N GLY A 89 -8.16 -4.85 12.28
CA GLY A 89 -7.27 -5.88 11.73
C GLY A 89 -6.93 -6.99 12.73
N ASP A 90 -6.90 -6.70 14.02
CA ASP A 90 -6.44 -7.65 15.04
C ASP A 90 -7.26 -8.93 15.06
N GLN A 91 -8.57 -8.84 14.81
CA GLN A 91 -9.43 -10.00 14.68
C GLN A 91 -9.08 -10.86 13.46
N ALA A 92 -8.85 -10.24 12.32
CA ALA A 92 -8.50 -10.94 11.07
C ALA A 92 -7.11 -11.57 11.13
N MET A 93 -6.21 -11.00 11.94
CA MET A 93 -4.84 -11.47 12.13
C MET A 93 -4.71 -12.60 13.17
N ARG A 94 -5.76 -12.92 13.96
CA ARG A 94 -5.72 -13.99 14.98
C ARG A 94 -5.16 -15.33 14.50
N PRO A 95 -5.44 -15.83 13.28
CA PRO A 95 -4.86 -17.09 12.81
C PRO A 95 -3.32 -17.10 12.77
N PHE A 96 -2.70 -15.92 12.80
CA PHE A 96 -1.25 -15.72 12.73
C PHE A 96 -0.64 -15.29 14.08
N ALA A 97 -1.36 -15.46 15.18
CA ALA A 97 -0.91 -15.08 16.52
C ALA A 97 0.53 -15.58 16.80
N GLY A 98 1.37 -14.72 17.37
CA GLY A 98 2.78 -15.00 17.63
C GLY A 98 3.72 -14.78 16.45
N ARG A 99 3.17 -14.54 15.24
CA ARG A 99 3.98 -14.25 14.03
C ARG A 99 3.79 -12.83 13.50
N TYR A 100 3.04 -11.98 14.18
CA TYR A 100 2.89 -10.58 13.82
C TYR A 100 2.85 -9.67 15.04
N ARG A 101 3.10 -8.40 14.82
CA ARG A 101 2.84 -7.31 15.76
C ARG A 101 2.50 -6.03 15.02
N TYR A 102 1.60 -5.24 15.58
CA TYR A 102 1.33 -3.89 15.10
C TYR A 102 2.30 -2.87 15.72
N VAL A 103 2.63 -1.85 14.93
CA VAL A 103 3.42 -0.68 15.34
C VAL A 103 2.71 0.57 14.86
N ASN A 104 2.40 1.49 15.76
CA ASN A 104 1.86 2.78 15.35
C ASN A 104 2.96 3.60 14.64
N PHE A 105 2.73 3.94 13.38
CA PHE A 105 3.67 4.68 12.56
C PHE A 105 2.98 5.52 11.50
N ASP A 106 3.13 6.84 11.62
CA ASP A 106 2.77 7.77 10.56
C ASP A 106 3.95 7.96 9.60
N MET A 107 3.86 7.31 8.44
CA MET A 107 4.91 7.40 7.41
C MET A 107 5.02 8.80 6.77
N SER A 108 4.03 9.69 6.97
CA SER A 108 4.12 11.09 6.54
C SER A 108 5.11 11.90 7.38
N ALA A 109 5.32 11.50 8.63
CA ALA A 109 6.17 12.22 9.59
C ALA A 109 7.68 11.98 9.44
N GLY A 110 8.10 10.98 8.68
CA GLY A 110 9.52 10.72 8.35
C GLY A 110 10.40 10.23 9.50
N LYS A 111 9.85 10.01 10.69
CA LYS A 111 10.60 9.51 11.85
C LYS A 111 10.18 8.07 12.19
N TRP A 112 11.03 7.12 11.85
CA TRP A 112 10.79 5.71 12.10
C TRP A 112 10.82 5.38 13.60
N PRO A 113 9.85 4.65 14.12
CA PRO A 113 9.86 4.24 15.52
C PRO A 113 10.92 3.15 15.74
N ALA A 114 11.58 3.18 16.91
CA ALA A 114 12.57 2.19 17.29
C ALA A 114 12.04 0.74 17.31
N ALA A 115 10.72 0.57 17.34
CA ALA A 115 10.07 -0.72 17.23
C ALA A 115 10.18 -1.35 15.83
N ILE A 116 10.51 -0.58 14.79
CA ILE A 116 10.79 -1.11 13.44
C ILE A 116 12.32 -1.28 13.32
N PRO A 117 12.83 -2.51 13.14
CA PRO A 117 14.27 -2.75 13.05
C PRO A 117 14.86 -2.18 11.75
N ALA A 118 16.17 -1.89 11.78
CA ALA A 118 16.92 -1.46 10.61
C ALA A 118 17.45 -2.62 9.74
N ALA A 119 16.96 -3.84 9.96
CA ALA A 119 17.41 -5.05 9.25
C ALA A 119 16.16 -5.88 8.90
N LEU A 120 15.49 -5.50 7.80
CA LEU A 120 14.31 -6.17 7.28
C LEU A 120 14.67 -6.96 6.02
N ASP A 121 14.17 -8.17 5.91
CA ASP A 121 14.36 -9.01 4.72
C ASP A 121 13.46 -8.52 3.57
N ALA A 122 12.28 -8.00 3.89
CA ALA A 122 11.40 -7.36 2.92
C ALA A 122 10.60 -6.20 3.51
N VAL A 123 10.22 -5.26 2.67
CA VAL A 123 9.19 -4.26 2.93
C VAL A 123 8.13 -4.36 1.84
N VAL A 124 6.88 -4.40 2.22
CA VAL A 124 5.74 -4.38 1.30
C VAL A 124 4.81 -3.22 1.62
N THR A 125 4.19 -2.66 0.60
CA THR A 125 3.14 -1.65 0.73
C THR A 125 1.98 -2.01 -0.19
N SER A 126 0.76 -1.78 0.24
CA SER A 126 -0.43 -2.09 -0.54
C SER A 126 -1.48 -1.00 -0.41
N LEU A 127 -1.76 -0.27 -1.48
CA LEU A 127 -2.76 0.79 -1.59
C LEU A 127 -2.59 1.89 -0.53
N CYS A 128 -1.36 2.38 -0.37
CA CYS A 128 -1.00 3.26 0.74
C CYS A 128 -0.10 4.44 0.34
N VAL A 129 0.97 4.20 -0.43
CA VAL A 129 2.00 5.22 -0.74
C VAL A 129 1.43 6.36 -1.59
N HIS A 130 0.39 6.11 -2.37
CA HIS A 130 -0.26 7.14 -3.19
C HIS A 130 -0.87 8.29 -2.37
N HIS A 131 -1.06 8.12 -1.06
CA HIS A 131 -1.54 9.17 -0.18
C HIS A 131 -0.48 10.20 0.24
N LEU A 132 0.79 9.95 -0.03
CA LEU A 132 1.89 10.84 0.36
C LEU A 132 2.20 11.88 -0.72
N PRO A 133 2.60 13.11 -0.35
CA PRO A 133 3.20 14.06 -1.29
C PRO A 133 4.46 13.49 -1.96
N ASP A 134 4.80 14.02 -3.13
CA ASP A 134 5.89 13.48 -3.99
C ASP A 134 7.23 13.47 -3.28
N GLU A 135 7.61 14.58 -2.62
CA GLU A 135 8.87 14.69 -1.89
C GLU A 135 8.91 13.67 -0.74
N ARG A 136 7.75 13.39 -0.13
CA ARG A 136 7.66 12.41 0.95
C ARG A 136 7.78 10.98 0.43
N LYS A 137 7.21 10.67 -0.76
CA LYS A 137 7.42 9.37 -1.42
C LYS A 137 8.90 9.11 -1.70
N GLN A 138 9.58 10.10 -2.29
CA GLN A 138 11.02 10.00 -2.58
C GLN A 138 11.83 9.75 -1.32
N ALA A 139 11.58 10.50 -0.26
CA ALA A 139 12.24 10.30 1.02
C ALA A 139 11.94 8.92 1.62
N LEU A 140 10.67 8.48 1.56
CA LEU A 140 10.24 7.18 2.07
C LEU A 140 10.97 6.02 1.38
N PHE A 141 11.15 6.06 0.07
CA PHE A 141 11.89 5.01 -0.64
C PHE A 141 13.36 4.95 -0.23
N THR A 142 13.98 6.10 0.05
CA THR A 142 15.34 6.15 0.61
C THR A 142 15.40 5.57 2.03
N GLU A 143 14.40 5.86 2.85
CA GLU A 143 14.29 5.32 4.20
C GLU A 143 14.07 3.80 4.18
N ILE A 144 13.15 3.30 3.32
CA ILE A 144 12.91 1.87 3.12
C ILE A 144 14.22 1.17 2.70
N PHE A 145 14.96 1.74 1.75
CA PHE A 145 16.25 1.21 1.34
C PHE A 145 17.22 1.06 2.52
N GLY A 146 17.27 2.06 3.39
CA GLY A 146 18.10 2.04 4.60
C GLY A 146 17.72 0.95 5.62
N HIS A 147 16.44 0.56 5.65
CA HIS A 147 15.92 -0.45 6.57
C HIS A 147 16.04 -1.89 6.04
N LEU A 148 16.26 -2.09 4.75
CA LEU A 148 16.45 -3.41 4.17
C LEU A 148 17.85 -3.94 4.42
N VAL A 149 17.99 -5.24 4.65
CA VAL A 149 19.30 -5.93 4.60
C VAL A 149 19.84 -5.92 3.16
N PRO A 150 21.17 -6.08 2.94
CA PRO A 150 21.69 -6.38 1.60
C PRO A 150 20.95 -7.60 1.00
N GLY A 151 20.48 -7.49 -0.24
CA GLY A 151 19.60 -8.48 -0.89
C GLY A 151 18.12 -8.40 -0.50
N GLY A 152 17.74 -7.55 0.44
CA GLY A 152 16.35 -7.37 0.87
C GLY A 152 15.48 -6.71 -0.20
N TRP A 153 14.18 -7.00 -0.21
CA TRP A 153 13.24 -6.60 -1.25
C TRP A 153 12.21 -5.57 -0.80
N TYR A 154 11.88 -4.68 -1.73
CA TYR A 154 10.72 -3.78 -1.63
C TYR A 154 9.73 -4.06 -2.76
N LEU A 155 8.46 -4.25 -2.40
CA LEU A 155 7.35 -4.40 -3.34
C LEU A 155 6.21 -3.46 -2.97
N ASN A 156 5.67 -2.77 -3.97
CA ASN A 156 4.52 -1.89 -3.83
C ASN A 156 3.40 -2.29 -4.78
N TYR A 157 2.19 -2.45 -4.26
CA TYR A 157 0.96 -2.53 -5.03
C TYR A 157 0.18 -1.23 -4.84
N ASP A 158 0.07 -0.40 -5.88
CA ASP A 158 -0.49 0.95 -5.72
C ASP A 158 -1.04 1.51 -7.04
N PRO A 159 -1.97 2.46 -7.01
CA PRO A 159 -2.39 3.16 -8.22
C PRO A 159 -1.33 4.15 -8.70
N VAL A 160 -1.27 4.30 -10.02
CA VAL A 160 -0.49 5.29 -10.73
C VAL A 160 -1.37 6.07 -11.69
N ARG A 161 -0.94 7.27 -12.10
CA ARG A 161 -1.62 8.01 -13.16
C ARG A 161 -0.86 7.93 -14.47
N THR A 162 -1.56 8.24 -15.55
CA THR A 162 -0.95 8.61 -16.85
C THR A 162 -1.01 10.12 -17.03
N GLU A 163 -0.09 10.67 -17.80
CA GLU A 163 -0.09 12.08 -18.21
C GLU A 163 -0.71 12.26 -19.60
N ASP A 164 -1.01 11.16 -20.29
CA ASP A 164 -1.62 11.17 -21.62
C ASP A 164 -3.15 11.08 -21.49
N PRO A 165 -3.90 12.14 -21.85
CA PRO A 165 -5.34 12.18 -21.75
C PRO A 165 -6.05 11.14 -22.63
N VAL A 166 -5.43 10.69 -23.71
CA VAL A 166 -5.98 9.64 -24.58
C VAL A 166 -5.93 8.28 -23.85
N VAL A 167 -4.82 8.02 -23.17
CA VAL A 167 -4.65 6.81 -22.35
C VAL A 167 -5.58 6.85 -21.14
N GLU A 168 -5.68 7.99 -20.46
CA GLU A 168 -6.59 8.16 -19.31
C GLU A 168 -8.05 7.90 -19.73
N ALA A 169 -8.48 8.47 -20.83
CA ALA A 169 -9.82 8.23 -21.38
C ALA A 169 -10.05 6.76 -21.80
N ALA A 170 -8.99 6.06 -22.23
CA ALA A 170 -9.09 4.64 -22.57
C ALA A 170 -9.24 3.79 -21.30
N TRP A 171 -8.48 4.06 -20.24
CA TRP A 171 -8.60 3.38 -18.95
C TRP A 171 -9.99 3.59 -18.36
N GLN A 172 -10.46 4.85 -18.34
CA GLN A 172 -11.78 5.17 -17.82
C GLN A 172 -12.90 4.43 -18.55
N ARG A 173 -12.84 4.33 -19.90
CA ARG A 173 -13.83 3.57 -20.67
C ARG A 173 -13.77 2.07 -20.38
N ALA A 174 -12.60 1.52 -20.08
CA ALA A 174 -12.45 0.13 -19.73
C ALA A 174 -13.06 -0.15 -18.37
N ASP A 175 -12.75 0.68 -17.36
CA ASP A 175 -13.33 0.59 -16.01
C ASP A 175 -14.85 0.71 -16.02
N ASP A 176 -15.38 1.67 -16.80
CA ASP A 176 -16.84 1.88 -16.91
C ASP A 176 -17.58 0.66 -17.50
N ARG A 177 -16.89 -0.13 -18.32
CA ARG A 177 -17.45 -1.35 -18.88
C ARG A 177 -17.33 -2.53 -17.94
N ASP A 178 -16.23 -2.59 -17.17
CA ASP A 178 -15.96 -3.68 -16.23
C ASP A 178 -16.81 -3.53 -14.97
N ASP A 179 -16.96 -2.29 -14.46
CA ASP A 179 -17.77 -1.95 -13.29
C ASP A 179 -18.75 -0.80 -13.57
N PRO A 180 -19.90 -1.09 -14.22
CA PRO A 180 -20.95 -0.10 -14.52
C PRO A 180 -21.56 0.55 -13.26
N GLU A 181 -21.56 -0.14 -12.12
CA GLU A 181 -22.11 0.40 -10.88
C GLU A 181 -21.23 1.51 -10.32
N THR A 182 -19.91 1.29 -10.27
CA THR A 182 -18.95 2.31 -9.87
C THR A 182 -18.94 3.47 -10.86
N ALA A 183 -19.08 3.22 -12.16
CA ALA A 183 -19.25 4.26 -13.17
C ALA A 183 -20.48 5.14 -12.89
N ALA A 184 -21.64 4.54 -12.59
CA ALA A 184 -22.86 5.27 -12.23
C ALA A 184 -22.69 6.09 -10.94
N LYS A 185 -22.08 5.52 -9.90
CA LYS A 185 -21.78 6.22 -8.64
C LYS A 185 -20.89 7.44 -8.87
N ARG A 186 -19.90 7.35 -9.77
CA ARG A 186 -19.03 8.48 -10.12
C ARG A 186 -19.81 9.65 -10.71
N LEU A 187 -20.79 9.40 -11.58
CA LEU A 187 -21.63 10.42 -12.21
C LEU A 187 -22.59 11.09 -11.23
N THR A 188 -22.90 10.44 -10.12
CA THR A 188 -23.87 10.90 -9.13
C THR A 188 -23.23 11.39 -7.83
N ARG A 189 -21.89 11.52 -7.79
CA ARG A 189 -21.18 12.03 -6.61
C ARG A 189 -21.69 13.40 -6.18
N THR A 190 -21.98 13.53 -4.91
CA THR A 190 -22.22 14.81 -4.28
C THR A 190 -20.94 15.67 -4.29
N PRO A 191 -21.04 17.00 -4.13
CA PRO A 191 -19.86 17.85 -4.03
C PRO A 191 -18.86 17.39 -2.95
N GLN A 192 -19.38 16.89 -1.81
CA GLN A 192 -18.53 16.39 -0.71
C GLN A 192 -17.82 15.07 -1.09
N GLU A 193 -18.50 14.13 -1.74
CA GLU A 193 -17.89 12.90 -2.24
C GLU A 193 -16.85 13.19 -3.33
N GLN A 194 -17.13 14.17 -4.21
CA GLN A 194 -16.17 14.60 -5.22
C GLN A 194 -14.94 15.23 -4.59
N ALA A 195 -15.09 16.06 -3.55
CA ALA A 195 -13.97 16.64 -2.82
C ALA A 195 -13.11 15.55 -2.14
N ARG A 196 -13.72 14.53 -1.52
CA ARG A 196 -13.02 13.37 -0.95
C ARG A 196 -12.25 12.60 -2.03
N TRP A 197 -12.87 12.36 -3.17
CA TRP A 197 -12.21 11.70 -4.30
C TRP A 197 -11.01 12.49 -4.80
N ASN A 198 -11.17 13.80 -5.01
CA ASN A 198 -10.07 14.68 -5.45
C ASN A 198 -8.91 14.65 -4.46
N ASN A 199 -9.20 14.61 -3.17
CA ASN A 199 -8.18 14.48 -2.13
C ASN A 199 -7.49 13.11 -2.17
N HIS A 200 -8.24 12.03 -2.42
CA HIS A 200 -7.71 10.67 -2.55
C HIS A 200 -6.72 10.54 -3.72
N VAL A 201 -7.06 11.10 -4.89
CA VAL A 201 -6.21 10.99 -6.09
C VAL A 201 -5.12 12.06 -6.19
N ARG A 202 -5.12 13.02 -5.26
CA ARG A 202 -4.28 14.23 -5.30
C ARG A 202 -2.80 13.96 -5.49
N TYR A 203 -2.30 12.93 -4.86
CA TYR A 203 -0.88 12.59 -4.83
C TYR A 203 -0.54 11.33 -5.65
N ILE A 204 -1.45 10.87 -6.50
CA ILE A 204 -1.13 9.80 -7.45
C ILE A 204 -0.23 10.38 -8.53
N ILE A 205 0.94 9.77 -8.75
CA ILE A 205 1.96 10.21 -9.71
C ILE A 205 2.21 9.16 -10.78
N PRO A 206 2.85 9.54 -11.91
CA PRO A 206 3.21 8.59 -12.95
C PRO A 206 4.15 7.49 -12.44
N LEU A 207 3.98 6.26 -12.98
CA LEU A 207 4.82 5.12 -12.63
C LEU A 207 6.31 5.40 -12.89
N ALA A 208 6.64 6.02 -14.03
CA ALA A 208 8.02 6.33 -14.37
C ALA A 208 8.73 7.13 -13.26
N GLN A 209 8.05 8.13 -12.71
CA GLN A 209 8.57 8.95 -11.62
C GLN A 209 8.83 8.11 -10.35
N GLN A 210 7.93 7.17 -10.01
CA GLN A 210 8.13 6.29 -8.85
C GLN A 210 9.33 5.34 -9.06
N LEU A 211 9.49 4.80 -10.27
CA LEU A 211 10.66 3.98 -10.60
C LEU A 211 11.97 4.78 -10.53
N ASP A 212 11.95 6.06 -10.92
CA ASP A 212 13.10 6.95 -10.80
C ASP A 212 13.44 7.26 -9.35
N TYR A 213 12.45 7.37 -8.47
CA TYR A 213 12.68 7.50 -7.03
C TYR A 213 13.35 6.25 -6.44
N LEU A 214 12.95 5.04 -6.86
CA LEU A 214 13.63 3.80 -6.44
C LEU A 214 15.08 3.77 -6.93
N ARG A 215 15.34 4.12 -8.20
CA ARG A 215 16.70 4.21 -8.74
C ARG A 215 17.56 5.19 -7.95
N SER A 216 17.01 6.36 -7.66
CA SER A 216 17.69 7.41 -6.89
C SER A 216 17.99 7.00 -5.46
N ALA A 217 17.16 6.15 -4.85
CA ALA A 217 17.38 5.58 -3.52
C ALA A 217 18.45 4.48 -3.50
N GLY A 218 18.87 3.95 -4.67
CA GLY A 218 19.91 2.94 -4.79
C GLY A 218 19.41 1.51 -5.02
N PHE A 219 18.10 1.29 -5.22
CA PHE A 219 17.57 -0.03 -5.55
C PHE A 219 18.10 -0.55 -6.87
N CYS A 220 18.28 -1.85 -6.96
CA CYS A 220 18.57 -2.61 -8.18
C CYS A 220 17.42 -3.59 -8.49
N GLY A 221 17.48 -4.25 -9.66
CA GLY A 221 16.43 -5.19 -10.06
C GLY A 221 15.04 -4.57 -10.12
N ILE A 222 14.97 -3.25 -10.41
CA ILE A 222 13.72 -2.50 -10.45
C ILE A 222 12.92 -2.93 -11.67
N ASP A 223 11.69 -3.40 -11.43
CA ASP A 223 10.79 -3.81 -12.50
C ASP A 223 9.32 -3.56 -12.14
N VAL A 224 8.47 -3.65 -13.16
CA VAL A 224 7.01 -3.65 -13.07
C VAL A 224 6.53 -5.08 -13.29
N TYR A 225 6.13 -5.73 -12.22
CA TYR A 225 5.77 -7.15 -12.23
C TYR A 225 4.35 -7.41 -12.72
N TRP A 226 3.49 -6.42 -12.57
CA TRP A 226 2.11 -6.47 -13.05
C TRP A 226 1.58 -5.05 -13.21
N LYS A 227 0.74 -4.86 -14.23
CA LYS A 227 0.03 -3.60 -14.46
C LYS A 227 -1.30 -3.87 -15.15
N GLN A 228 -2.35 -3.32 -14.59
CA GLN A 228 -3.68 -3.23 -15.21
C GLN A 228 -4.19 -1.81 -15.05
N MET A 229 -4.23 -1.08 -16.14
CA MET A 229 -4.58 0.35 -16.18
C MET A 229 -3.79 1.16 -15.14
N GLU A 230 -4.43 1.76 -14.15
CA GLU A 230 -3.78 2.51 -13.09
C GLU A 230 -3.14 1.63 -12.02
N ASN A 231 -3.59 0.40 -11.84
CA ASN A 231 -3.08 -0.47 -10.79
C ASN A 231 -1.79 -1.16 -11.20
N VAL A 232 -0.78 -1.12 -10.33
CA VAL A 232 0.55 -1.68 -10.64
C VAL A 232 1.15 -2.39 -9.43
N ILE A 233 1.95 -3.44 -9.71
CA ILE A 233 2.91 -4.00 -8.76
C ILE A 233 4.31 -3.73 -9.30
N TYR A 234 5.12 -3.03 -8.54
CA TYR A 234 6.49 -2.71 -8.88
C TYR A 234 7.37 -2.76 -7.64
N GLY A 235 8.66 -2.80 -7.85
CA GLY A 235 9.61 -2.80 -6.74
C GLY A 235 11.04 -3.01 -7.19
N GLY A 236 11.88 -3.43 -6.26
CA GLY A 236 13.29 -3.69 -6.47
C GLY A 236 13.96 -4.25 -5.22
N CYS A 237 15.26 -4.50 -5.28
CA CYS A 237 16.01 -5.02 -4.16
C CYS A 237 17.16 -4.08 -3.77
N ARG A 238 17.57 -4.14 -2.51
CA ARG A 238 18.84 -3.56 -2.09
C ARG A 238 19.98 -4.45 -2.62
N PRO A 239 21.03 -3.91 -3.26
CA PRO A 239 22.19 -4.70 -3.67
C PRO A 239 22.78 -5.52 -2.51
N ALA A 240 23.27 -6.74 -2.84
CA ALA A 240 23.91 -7.65 -1.88
C ALA A 240 25.27 -7.13 -1.37
#